data_6b5ae5b784bf13c0509d9e49a74a3b33
#
_entry.id   6b5ae5b784bf13c0509d9e49a74a3b33
#
_cell.length_a   1.000
_cell.length_b   1.000
_cell.length_c   1.000
_cell.angle_alpha   90.00
_cell.angle_beta   90.00
_cell.angle_gamma   90.00
#
_symmetry.space_group_name_H-M   'P 1'
#
loop_
_entity.id
_entity.type
_entity.pdbx_description
1 polymer ?
#
loop_
_entity_poly.entity_id
_entity_poly.type
_entity_poly.pdbx_seq_one_letter_code
_entity_poly.pdbx_strand_id
1 'polypeptide(L)'
;MATHDVKLGIGDVSGMFYHAPAGTALPTTANAALPAVWEEVGYVSQDGLTVSVNASAEAIKAWTNQTVRVIVTDSEETAQAPILTTTAETLKTVLGEDNVSESGGTITAKLSLATLPPEEAFLFRMKDGDDMMIVGCTKGQVTSLDSLSFAPGSAITWTPTITVLEGSLRFISTADNGASS
;
A
#
# COMPACT_ATOMS: atom_id res chain seq x y z
N MET A 1 -29.23 10.81 -17.39
CA MET A 1 -28.55 9.50 -17.38
C MET A 1 -27.56 9.55 -16.25
N ALA A 2 -27.55 8.56 -15.37
CA ALA A 2 -26.49 8.50 -14.36
C ALA A 2 -25.15 8.24 -15.08
N THR A 3 -24.23 9.15 -15.00
CA THR A 3 -22.86 8.98 -15.47
C THR A 3 -22.22 7.93 -14.55
N HIS A 4 -21.85 6.81 -15.11
CA HIS A 4 -21.08 5.82 -14.34
C HIS A 4 -19.64 6.34 -14.22
N ASP A 5 -19.25 6.70 -13.00
CA ASP A 5 -17.89 7.17 -12.69
C ASP A 5 -16.96 5.94 -12.66
N VAL A 6 -16.24 5.71 -13.75
CA VAL A 6 -15.22 4.66 -13.86
C VAL A 6 -13.86 5.31 -13.73
N LYS A 7 -13.17 5.05 -12.63
CA LYS A 7 -11.83 5.60 -12.35
C LYS A 7 -10.72 4.62 -12.70
N LEU A 8 -9.62 5.16 -13.22
CA LEU A 8 -8.40 4.43 -13.53
C LEU A 8 -7.37 4.63 -12.42
N GLY A 9 -6.75 3.55 -11.98
CA GLY A 9 -5.69 3.59 -10.98
C GLY A 9 -4.33 3.95 -11.59
N ILE A 10 -4.16 5.18 -12.06
CA ILE A 10 -2.90 5.66 -12.64
C ILE A 10 -2.07 6.32 -11.52
N GLY A 11 -0.80 5.92 -11.38
CA GLY A 11 0.10 6.53 -10.39
C GLY A 11 0.27 8.03 -10.63
N ASP A 12 0.28 8.80 -9.54
CA ASP A 12 0.55 10.25 -9.61
C ASP A 12 2.03 10.48 -9.92
N VAL A 13 2.32 11.24 -10.96
CA VAL A 13 3.70 11.57 -11.38
C VAL A 13 4.45 12.43 -10.36
N SER A 14 3.75 13.03 -9.42
CA SER A 14 4.33 13.83 -8.33
C SER A 14 4.69 13.01 -7.08
N GLY A 15 4.55 11.71 -7.14
CA GLY A 15 4.82 10.74 -6.08
C GLY A 15 3.70 9.72 -5.96
N MET A 16 4.07 8.47 -5.84
CA MET A 16 3.13 7.34 -5.91
C MET A 16 2.99 6.60 -4.58
N PHE A 17 4.10 6.38 -3.90
CA PHE A 17 4.16 5.59 -2.68
C PHE A 17 4.91 6.35 -1.60
N TYR A 18 4.27 6.46 -0.44
CA TYR A 18 4.77 7.18 0.73
C TYR A 18 4.69 6.31 1.97
N HIS A 19 5.60 6.56 2.91
CA HIS A 19 5.56 6.02 4.26
C HIS A 19 5.66 7.13 5.31
N ALA A 20 5.29 6.81 6.53
CA ALA A 20 5.39 7.70 7.68
C ALA A 20 5.42 6.88 8.97
N PRO A 21 5.81 7.45 10.11
CA PRO A 21 5.74 6.76 11.39
C PRO A 21 4.35 6.18 11.66
N ALA A 22 4.30 4.98 12.26
CA ALA A 22 3.05 4.32 12.60
C ALA A 22 2.11 5.22 13.41
N GLY A 23 0.83 5.19 13.09
CA GLY A 23 -0.18 6.04 13.71
C GLY A 23 -0.35 7.42 13.04
N THR A 24 0.43 7.73 12.00
CA THR A 24 0.24 8.96 11.23
C THR A 24 -1.13 8.94 10.56
N ALA A 25 -1.91 10.01 10.78
CA ALA A 25 -3.25 10.12 10.22
C ALA A 25 -3.21 10.25 8.68
N LEU A 26 -4.08 9.51 8.02
CA LEU A 26 -4.28 9.66 6.58
C LEU A 26 -4.93 11.02 6.26
N PRO A 27 -4.67 11.59 5.08
CA PRO A 27 -5.39 12.77 4.61
C PRO A 27 -6.90 12.55 4.64
N THR A 28 -7.65 13.59 4.98
CA THR A 28 -9.13 13.53 4.99
C THR A 28 -9.74 13.66 3.59
N THR A 29 -8.97 14.20 2.64
CA THR A 29 -9.37 14.36 1.24
C THR A 29 -8.23 13.93 0.32
N ALA A 30 -8.56 13.38 -0.83
CA ALA A 30 -7.55 12.90 -1.78
C ALA A 30 -6.66 14.02 -2.35
N ASN A 31 -7.19 15.25 -2.46
CA ASN A 31 -6.47 16.42 -2.97
C ASN A 31 -5.62 17.14 -1.92
N ALA A 32 -5.65 16.70 -0.66
CA ALA A 32 -4.87 17.36 0.39
C ALA A 32 -3.37 17.26 0.08
N ALA A 33 -2.65 18.34 0.34
CA ALA A 33 -1.19 18.30 0.37
C ALA A 33 -0.74 17.37 1.51
N LEU A 34 0.19 16.49 1.22
CA LEU A 34 0.74 15.60 2.24
C LEU A 34 1.61 16.41 3.21
N PRO A 35 1.41 16.26 4.53
CA PRO A 35 2.34 16.81 5.52
C PRO A 35 3.76 16.28 5.30
N ALA A 36 4.77 17.07 5.70
CA ALA A 36 6.18 16.71 5.54
C ALA A 36 6.62 15.43 6.28
N VAL A 37 5.77 14.88 7.15
CA VAL A 37 6.00 13.61 7.83
C VAL A 37 5.88 12.41 6.87
N TRP A 38 5.21 12.58 5.72
CA TRP A 38 5.12 11.57 4.69
C TRP A 38 6.32 11.66 3.76
N GLU A 39 7.13 10.63 3.76
CA GLU A 39 8.33 10.53 2.94
C GLU A 39 8.05 9.64 1.73
N GLU A 40 8.55 10.04 0.57
CA GLU A 40 8.35 9.29 -0.66
C GLU A 40 9.29 8.08 -0.69
N VAL A 41 8.72 6.89 -0.90
CA VAL A 41 9.47 5.64 -1.04
C VAL A 41 10.00 5.48 -2.47
N GLY A 42 9.19 5.81 -3.47
CA GLY A 42 9.59 5.74 -4.87
C GLY A 42 8.46 5.44 -5.85
N TYR A 43 8.86 5.17 -7.09
CA TYR A 43 7.94 4.91 -8.19
C TYR A 43 7.45 3.46 -8.19
N VAL A 44 6.15 3.29 -8.34
CA VAL A 44 5.51 1.99 -8.54
C VAL A 44 5.52 1.66 -10.04
N SER A 45 5.69 0.39 -10.38
CA SER A 45 5.66 -0.06 -11.78
C SER A 45 4.27 0.09 -12.39
N GLN A 46 4.19 -0.08 -13.71
CA GLN A 46 2.91 -0.07 -14.45
C GLN A 46 1.93 -1.16 -14.00
N ASP A 47 2.38 -2.17 -13.26
CA ASP A 47 1.50 -3.21 -12.70
C ASP A 47 0.64 -2.67 -11.56
N GLY A 48 1.01 -1.50 -11.02
CA GLY A 48 0.22 -0.74 -10.07
C GLY A 48 0.15 -1.36 -8.68
N LEU A 49 -0.84 -0.92 -7.91
CA LEU A 49 -1.14 -1.37 -6.56
C LEU A 49 -2.19 -2.47 -6.58
N THR A 50 -1.91 -3.58 -5.92
CA THR A 50 -2.88 -4.65 -5.65
C THR A 50 -3.26 -4.63 -4.17
N VAL A 51 -4.56 -4.56 -3.90
CA VAL A 51 -5.12 -4.64 -2.54
C VAL A 51 -5.93 -5.92 -2.42
N SER A 52 -5.68 -6.68 -1.36
CA SER A 52 -6.46 -7.87 -1.02
C SER A 52 -7.11 -7.69 0.35
N VAL A 53 -8.40 -7.97 0.40
CA VAL A 53 -9.20 -7.95 1.63
C VAL A 53 -9.83 -9.33 1.77
N ASN A 54 -9.34 -10.10 2.74
CA ASN A 54 -9.78 -11.46 3.00
C ASN A 54 -10.49 -11.52 4.34
N ALA A 55 -11.61 -12.20 4.40
CA ALA A 55 -12.31 -12.48 5.64
C ALA A 55 -12.77 -13.94 5.67
N SER A 56 -12.46 -14.61 6.77
CA SER A 56 -12.98 -15.94 7.07
C SER A 56 -14.22 -15.80 7.95
N ALA A 57 -15.28 -16.51 7.61
CA ALA A 57 -16.52 -16.46 8.35
C ALA A 57 -17.04 -17.86 8.68
N GLU A 58 -17.54 -18.04 9.89
CA GLU A 58 -18.13 -19.29 10.35
C GLU A 58 -19.63 -19.11 10.61
N ALA A 59 -20.41 -20.10 10.15
CA ALA A 59 -21.85 -20.09 10.33
C ALA A 59 -22.25 -20.88 11.57
N ILE A 60 -22.91 -20.24 12.52
CA ILE A 60 -23.53 -20.89 13.65
C ILE A 60 -24.89 -21.44 13.20
N LYS A 61 -25.09 -22.74 13.34
CA LYS A 61 -26.31 -23.41 12.94
C LYS A 61 -27.16 -23.80 14.16
N ALA A 62 -28.47 -23.68 14.00
CA ALA A 62 -29.43 -24.23 14.95
C ALA A 62 -29.49 -25.78 14.85
N TRP A 63 -30.10 -26.43 15.79
CA TRP A 63 -30.35 -27.89 15.80
C TRP A 63 -31.06 -28.38 14.53
N THR A 64 -31.88 -27.54 13.92
CA THR A 64 -32.55 -27.78 12.64
C THR A 64 -31.64 -27.66 11.42
N ASN A 65 -30.32 -27.48 11.61
CA ASN A 65 -29.31 -27.23 10.58
C ASN A 65 -29.48 -25.90 9.82
N GLN A 66 -30.37 -25.04 10.27
CA GLN A 66 -30.55 -23.69 9.74
C GLN A 66 -29.46 -22.75 10.27
N THR A 67 -28.85 -21.95 9.38
CA THR A 67 -27.89 -20.91 9.79
C THR A 67 -28.61 -19.81 10.56
N VAL A 68 -28.22 -19.59 11.81
CA VAL A 68 -28.81 -18.57 12.72
C VAL A 68 -27.96 -17.32 12.77
N ARG A 69 -26.63 -17.45 12.58
CA ARG A 69 -25.68 -16.35 12.64
C ARG A 69 -24.43 -16.69 11.85
N VAL A 70 -23.82 -15.66 11.27
CA VAL A 70 -22.47 -15.72 10.70
C VAL A 70 -21.56 -14.83 11.55
N ILE A 71 -20.41 -15.34 11.93
CA ILE A 71 -19.37 -14.59 12.64
C ILE A 71 -18.11 -14.56 11.79
N VAL A 72 -17.43 -13.41 11.74
CA VAL A 72 -16.11 -13.29 11.14
C VAL A 72 -15.10 -13.81 12.15
N THR A 73 -14.29 -14.78 11.75
CA THR A 73 -13.28 -15.43 12.61
C THR A 73 -11.89 -14.90 12.36
N ASP A 74 -11.63 -14.39 11.16
CA ASP A 74 -10.36 -13.81 10.78
C ASP A 74 -10.57 -12.76 9.67
N SER A 75 -9.72 -11.76 9.62
CA SER A 75 -9.75 -10.70 8.63
C SER A 75 -8.31 -10.24 8.37
N GLU A 76 -7.90 -10.27 7.12
CA GLU A 76 -6.58 -9.85 6.67
C GLU A 76 -6.70 -8.86 5.52
N GLU A 77 -6.02 -7.74 5.65
CA GLU A 77 -5.92 -6.73 4.61
C GLU A 77 -4.46 -6.55 4.21
N THR A 78 -4.18 -6.68 2.93
CA THR A 78 -2.82 -6.53 2.40
C THR A 78 -2.79 -5.60 1.20
N ALA A 79 -1.66 -4.90 1.05
CA ALA A 79 -1.34 -4.08 -0.10
C ALA A 79 0.00 -4.52 -0.67
N GLN A 80 0.07 -4.68 -1.98
CA GLN A 80 1.27 -5.08 -2.70
C GLN A 80 1.50 -4.14 -3.89
N ALA A 81 2.71 -3.63 -4.02
CA ALA A 81 3.08 -2.76 -5.13
C ALA A 81 4.53 -3.00 -5.55
N PRO A 82 4.77 -3.24 -6.86
CA PRO A 82 6.12 -3.41 -7.37
C PRO A 82 6.81 -2.04 -7.49
N ILE A 83 7.88 -1.81 -6.73
CA ILE A 83 8.63 -0.56 -6.66
C ILE A 83 9.84 -0.66 -7.60
N LEU A 84 10.02 0.33 -8.47
CA LEU A 84 11.13 0.41 -9.44
C LEU A 84 12.35 1.15 -8.87
N THR A 85 12.12 1.98 -7.86
CA THR A 85 13.18 2.80 -7.26
C THR A 85 14.08 1.93 -6.39
N THR A 86 15.40 2.10 -6.55
CA THR A 86 16.42 1.41 -5.76
C THR A 86 17.31 2.46 -5.08
N THR A 87 16.82 3.04 -4.01
CA THR A 87 17.55 3.97 -3.14
C THR A 87 17.73 3.37 -1.75
N ALA A 88 18.61 3.94 -0.94
CA ALA A 88 18.79 3.49 0.43
C ALA A 88 17.48 3.59 1.23
N GLU A 89 16.70 4.65 1.03
CA GLU A 89 15.41 4.86 1.71
C GLU A 89 14.37 3.82 1.29
N THR A 90 14.23 3.56 -0.01
CA THR A 90 13.35 2.49 -0.51
C THR A 90 13.71 1.15 0.11
N LEU A 91 15.01 0.82 0.14
CA LEU A 91 15.47 -0.46 0.69
C LEU A 91 15.28 -0.54 2.21
N LYS A 92 15.45 0.55 2.95
CA LYS A 92 15.17 0.60 4.39
C LYS A 92 13.69 0.35 4.69
N THR A 93 12.79 0.96 3.93
CA THR A 93 11.34 0.71 4.06
C THR A 93 10.97 -0.75 3.76
N VAL A 94 11.60 -1.36 2.73
CA VAL A 94 11.28 -2.73 2.29
C VAL A 94 11.96 -3.80 3.15
N LEU A 95 13.22 -3.60 3.55
CA LEU A 95 14.05 -4.61 4.23
C LEU A 95 14.32 -4.27 5.71
N GLY A 96 14.02 -3.06 6.14
CA GLY A 96 14.35 -2.55 7.47
C GLY A 96 15.71 -1.87 7.54
N GLU A 97 15.84 -0.87 8.41
CA GLU A 97 17.06 -0.07 8.57
C GLU A 97 18.30 -0.90 8.92
N ASP A 98 18.15 -1.93 9.77
CA ASP A 98 19.25 -2.81 10.20
C ASP A 98 19.85 -3.65 9.07
N ASN A 99 19.13 -3.80 7.97
CA ASN A 99 19.57 -4.57 6.81
C ASN A 99 20.19 -3.71 5.71
N VAL A 100 20.15 -2.38 5.84
CA VAL A 100 20.61 -1.47 4.80
C VAL A 100 21.64 -0.48 5.35
N SER A 101 22.77 -0.38 4.69
CA SER A 101 23.81 0.60 5.00
C SER A 101 24.24 1.35 3.76
N GLU A 102 24.54 2.62 3.91
CA GLU A 102 25.06 3.48 2.85
C GLU A 102 26.38 4.11 3.31
N SER A 103 27.42 3.97 2.51
CA SER A 103 28.73 4.55 2.78
C SER A 103 29.47 4.82 1.49
N GLY A 104 30.02 6.02 1.33
CA GLY A 104 30.83 6.39 0.18
C GLY A 104 30.13 6.23 -1.19
N GLY A 105 28.82 6.47 -1.24
CA GLY A 105 28.02 6.28 -2.45
C GLY A 105 27.72 4.83 -2.79
N THR A 106 28.01 3.90 -1.87
CA THR A 106 27.66 2.46 -2.02
C THR A 106 26.55 2.11 -1.05
N ILE A 107 25.48 1.51 -1.57
CA ILE A 107 24.38 0.94 -0.81
C ILE A 107 24.64 -0.55 -0.66
N THR A 108 24.64 -1.05 0.57
CA THR A 108 24.72 -2.48 0.87
C THR A 108 23.44 -2.89 1.56
N ALA A 109 22.72 -3.84 0.98
CA ALA A 109 21.48 -4.37 1.53
C ALA A 109 21.58 -5.88 1.75
N LYS A 110 21.23 -6.31 2.96
CA LYS A 110 21.08 -7.72 3.30
C LYS A 110 19.67 -8.16 2.94
N LEU A 111 19.55 -9.05 1.95
CA LEU A 111 18.25 -9.57 1.49
C LEU A 111 17.70 -10.59 2.48
N SER A 112 17.14 -10.10 3.58
CA SER A 112 16.60 -10.92 4.66
C SER A 112 15.47 -10.20 5.37
N LEU A 113 14.40 -10.90 5.65
CA LEU A 113 13.28 -10.49 6.52
C LEU A 113 13.23 -11.32 7.80
N ALA A 114 14.38 -11.88 8.25
CA ALA A 114 14.45 -12.59 9.52
C ALA A 114 14.03 -11.70 10.71
N THR A 115 14.29 -10.41 10.60
CA THR A 115 13.65 -9.36 11.42
C THR A 115 12.82 -8.51 10.48
N LEU A 116 11.53 -8.40 10.75
CA LEU A 116 10.64 -7.60 9.92
C LEU A 116 10.98 -6.11 10.05
N PRO A 117 10.78 -5.31 8.99
CA PRO A 117 10.86 -3.87 9.06
C PRO A 117 9.92 -3.29 10.13
N PRO A 118 10.17 -2.05 10.59
CA PRO A 118 9.29 -1.42 11.58
C PRO A 118 7.86 -1.28 11.07
N GLU A 119 6.93 -1.15 12.01
CA GLU A 119 5.55 -0.79 11.71
C GLU A 119 5.49 0.66 11.27
N GLU A 120 4.82 0.94 10.16
CA GLU A 120 4.71 2.28 9.57
C GLU A 120 3.30 2.53 9.03
N ALA A 121 2.98 3.80 8.80
CA ALA A 121 1.84 4.20 7.99
C ALA A 121 2.25 4.20 6.52
N PHE A 122 1.37 3.71 5.64
CA PHE A 122 1.60 3.63 4.21
C PHE A 122 0.51 4.31 3.42
N LEU A 123 0.90 4.96 2.33
CA LEU A 123 -0.02 5.69 1.46
C LEU A 123 0.39 5.57 -0.01
N PHE A 124 -0.56 5.15 -0.84
CA PHE A 124 -0.44 5.11 -2.29
C PHE A 124 -1.33 6.18 -2.90
N ARG A 125 -0.77 6.98 -3.78
CA ARG A 125 -1.45 8.09 -4.44
C ARG A 125 -1.59 7.83 -5.93
N MET A 126 -2.81 8.02 -6.44
CA MET A 126 -3.15 7.79 -7.83
C MET A 126 -3.92 9.01 -8.36
N LYS A 127 -3.85 9.21 -9.66
CA LYS A 127 -4.52 10.32 -10.34
C LYS A 127 -5.15 9.82 -11.64
N ASP A 128 -6.39 10.21 -11.89
CA ASP A 128 -7.10 9.99 -13.14
C ASP A 128 -7.68 11.32 -13.64
N GLY A 129 -7.02 11.95 -14.62
CA GLY A 129 -7.35 13.30 -15.04
C GLY A 129 -7.19 14.30 -13.90
N ASP A 130 -8.31 14.90 -13.46
CA ASP A 130 -8.37 15.81 -12.32
C ASP A 130 -8.74 15.13 -11.00
N ASP A 131 -9.14 13.85 -11.06
CA ASP A 131 -9.49 13.07 -9.89
C ASP A 131 -8.26 12.51 -9.19
N MET A 132 -8.24 12.65 -7.88
CA MET A 132 -7.21 12.08 -7.01
C MET A 132 -7.79 10.95 -6.20
N MET A 133 -6.97 9.92 -6.04
CA MET A 133 -7.30 8.76 -5.21
C MET A 133 -6.12 8.41 -4.30
N ILE A 134 -6.44 8.00 -3.10
CA ILE A 134 -5.48 7.54 -2.10
C ILE A 134 -5.94 6.19 -1.57
N VAL A 135 -5.00 5.26 -1.46
CA VAL A 135 -5.16 4.04 -0.68
C VAL A 135 -4.09 4.05 0.40
N GLY A 136 -4.47 3.81 1.64
CA GLY A 136 -3.48 3.82 2.71
C GLY A 136 -3.99 3.23 4.02
N CYS A 137 -3.04 3.00 4.92
CA CYS A 137 -3.29 2.56 6.29
C CYS A 137 -2.47 3.38 7.27
N THR A 138 -2.96 3.52 8.48
CA THR A 138 -2.25 4.23 9.56
C THR A 138 -1.21 3.37 10.26
N LYS A 139 -1.31 2.05 10.12
CA LYS A 139 -0.38 1.10 10.71
C LYS A 139 -0.35 -0.19 9.92
N GLY A 140 0.74 -0.44 9.25
CA GLY A 140 1.03 -1.65 8.51
C GLY A 140 2.47 -2.08 8.73
N GLN A 141 2.83 -3.23 8.21
CA GLN A 141 4.19 -3.76 8.25
C GLN A 141 4.48 -4.54 6.98
N VAL A 142 5.68 -4.41 6.45
CA VAL A 142 6.14 -5.28 5.37
C VAL A 142 6.39 -6.67 5.95
N THR A 143 5.63 -7.66 5.49
CA THR A 143 5.67 -9.04 6.00
C THR A 143 6.32 -10.02 5.03
N SER A 144 6.35 -9.68 3.76
CA SER A 144 7.04 -10.49 2.74
C SER A 144 7.53 -9.63 1.58
N LEU A 145 8.44 -10.20 0.82
CA LEU A 145 8.99 -9.65 -0.41
C LEU A 145 8.94 -10.73 -1.47
N ASP A 146 8.41 -10.39 -2.64
CA ASP A 146 8.38 -11.32 -3.78
C ASP A 146 9.79 -11.60 -4.32
N SER A 147 9.88 -12.60 -5.18
CA SER A 147 11.13 -12.98 -5.83
C SER A 147 11.74 -11.82 -6.61
N LEU A 148 13.00 -11.55 -6.39
CA LEU A 148 13.76 -10.55 -7.13
C LEU A 148 14.35 -11.17 -8.39
N SER A 149 14.21 -10.47 -9.52
CA SER A 149 14.81 -10.86 -10.79
C SER A 149 15.84 -9.84 -11.23
N PHE A 150 17.05 -10.31 -11.55
CA PHE A 150 18.13 -9.52 -12.07
C PHE A 150 18.43 -9.99 -13.51
N ALA A 151 17.80 -9.39 -14.51
CA ALA A 151 17.92 -9.79 -15.89
C ALA A 151 18.19 -8.59 -16.81
N PRO A 152 18.98 -8.76 -17.88
CA PRO A 152 19.17 -7.72 -18.89
C PRO A 152 17.83 -7.32 -19.50
N GLY A 153 17.59 -6.00 -19.60
CA GLY A 153 16.38 -5.46 -20.23
C GLY A 153 15.14 -5.39 -19.31
N SER A 154 15.27 -5.80 -18.05
CA SER A 154 14.21 -5.64 -17.03
C SER A 154 14.69 -4.73 -15.91
N ALA A 155 13.81 -3.85 -15.42
CA ALA A 155 14.09 -3.11 -14.20
C ALA A 155 14.12 -4.08 -13.00
N ILE A 156 15.00 -3.81 -12.04
CA ILE A 156 14.92 -4.46 -10.73
C ILE A 156 13.66 -3.96 -10.05
N THR A 157 12.81 -4.87 -9.60
CA THR A 157 11.53 -4.55 -8.98
C THR A 157 11.47 -5.12 -7.57
N TRP A 158 11.18 -4.25 -6.61
CA TRP A 158 10.97 -4.60 -5.21
C TRP A 158 9.48 -4.66 -4.95
N THR A 159 8.96 -5.84 -4.65
CA THR A 159 7.51 -6.03 -4.48
C THR A 159 7.21 -6.48 -3.05
N PRO A 160 7.18 -5.53 -2.09
CA PRO A 160 6.79 -5.83 -0.72
C PRO A 160 5.29 -6.11 -0.62
N THR A 161 4.94 -7.01 0.28
CA THR A 161 3.56 -7.17 0.77
C THR A 161 3.47 -6.48 2.13
N ILE A 162 2.59 -5.49 2.21
CA ILE A 162 2.28 -4.75 3.43
C ILE A 162 1.01 -5.34 4.02
N THR A 163 1.12 -5.88 5.23
CA THR A 163 -0.04 -6.36 6.01
C THR A 163 -0.50 -5.26 6.94
N VAL A 164 -1.79 -4.97 6.96
CA VAL A 164 -2.39 -4.00 7.88
C VAL A 164 -2.53 -4.61 9.26
N LEU A 165 -2.01 -3.92 10.26
CA LEU A 165 -1.98 -4.41 11.65
C LEU A 165 -3.07 -3.79 12.52
N GLU A 166 -3.42 -2.53 12.26
CA GLU A 166 -4.41 -1.80 13.02
C GLU A 166 -5.20 -0.85 12.14
N GLY A 167 -6.50 -0.76 12.38
CA GLY A 167 -7.42 -0.03 11.51
C GLY A 167 -7.78 -0.85 10.28
N SER A 168 -7.95 -0.18 9.17
CA SER A 168 -8.22 -0.79 7.86
C SER A 168 -7.55 0.00 6.75
N LEU A 169 -7.31 -0.63 5.63
CA LEU A 169 -7.02 0.08 4.39
C LEU A 169 -8.19 1.01 4.05
N ARG A 170 -7.86 2.26 3.78
CA ARG A 170 -8.86 3.26 3.39
C ARG A 170 -8.62 3.66 1.95
N PHE A 171 -9.68 3.64 1.18
CA PHE A 171 -9.76 4.26 -0.12
C PHE A 171 -10.42 5.62 0.01
N ILE A 172 -9.73 6.67 -0.41
CA ILE A 172 -10.20 8.05 -0.39
C ILE A 172 -10.10 8.58 -1.81
N SER A 173 -11.20 9.06 -2.37
CA SER A 173 -11.28 9.57 -3.74
C SER A 173 -11.96 10.93 -3.75
N THR A 174 -11.62 11.76 -4.72
CA THR A 174 -12.47 12.90 -5.08
C THR A 174 -13.82 12.36 -5.52
N ALA A 175 -14.90 12.93 -4.97
CA ALA A 175 -16.23 12.61 -5.44
C ALA A 175 -16.48 13.40 -6.74
N ASP A 176 -17.11 12.76 -7.71
CA ASP A 176 -17.68 13.46 -8.86
C ASP A 176 -18.84 14.34 -8.36
N ASN A 177 -18.60 15.64 -8.23
CA ASN A 177 -19.60 16.58 -7.77
C ASN A 177 -20.65 16.91 -8.83
N GLY A 178 -20.81 16.07 -9.86
CA GLY A 178 -21.90 16.22 -10.82
C GLY A 178 -22.00 17.63 -11.40
N ALA A 179 -20.87 18.29 -11.64
CA ALA A 179 -20.86 19.59 -12.30
C ALA A 179 -21.30 19.38 -13.76
N SER A 180 -22.59 19.33 -13.93
CA SER A 180 -23.22 19.51 -15.23
C SER A 180 -23.02 20.95 -15.65
N SER A 181 -22.15 21.16 -16.59
CA SER A 181 -22.19 22.35 -17.46
C SER A 181 -23.36 22.26 -18.44
#